data_8645bd3453fdc0f66dbbb61a60141883
#
_entry.id   8645bd3453fdc0f66dbbb61a60141883
#
_cell.length_a   1.000
_cell.length_b   1.000
_cell.length_c   1.000
_cell.angle_alpha   90.00
_cell.angle_beta   90.00
_cell.angle_gamma   90.00
#
_symmetry.space_group_name_H-M   'P 1'
#
loop_
_entity.id
_entity.type
_entity.pdbx_description
1 polymer ?
#
loop_
_entity_poly.entity_id
_entity_poly.type
_entity_poly.pdbx_seq_one_letter_code
_entity_poly.pdbx_strand_id
1 'polypeptide(L)'
;QISEYKPEWLMLQPSSADLLCNYIIEHNIDIPDSVRYIEFSGELLTDRVRRLTKDVFRCSIANQYGTNEVETIAYECPHGAMHIMNSNVYVEIVDDIGRNVSGTGEGNIVVTSKTNKVMPFIRYKIGDKGCLNVHKCDCGNKAPILELTSARPSDFVITKGGDKVSPYIFVSIFNVINNTLDGTIKQFYVEQSDIDKFK
;
A
#
# COMPACT_ATOMS: atom_id res chain seq x y z
N GLN A 1 18.12 -1.20 16.21
CA GLN A 1 18.34 -1.99 14.97
C GLN A 1 18.66 -1.09 13.77
N ILE A 2 17.81 -0.11 13.38
CA ILE A 2 18.08 0.79 12.23
C ILE A 2 19.39 1.54 12.42
N SER A 3 19.62 2.11 13.61
CA SER A 3 20.85 2.85 13.94
C SER A 3 22.10 1.97 13.95
N GLU A 4 21.95 0.70 14.25
CA GLU A 4 23.04 -0.30 14.31
C GLU A 4 23.34 -0.89 12.92
N TYR A 5 22.28 -1.33 12.19
CA TYR A 5 22.41 -1.95 10.87
C TYR A 5 22.73 -0.94 9.76
N LYS A 6 22.28 0.32 9.91
CA LYS A 6 22.46 1.43 8.96
C LYS A 6 22.00 1.09 7.53
N PRO A 7 20.74 0.65 7.33
CA PRO A 7 20.25 0.32 6.01
C PRO A 7 20.20 1.57 5.12
N GLU A 8 20.38 1.39 3.82
CA GLU A 8 20.18 2.46 2.83
C GLU A 8 18.74 2.50 2.31
N TRP A 9 18.05 1.37 2.35
CA TRP A 9 16.68 1.20 1.89
C TRP A 9 15.84 0.47 2.94
N LEU A 10 14.61 0.96 3.13
CA LEU A 10 13.59 0.32 3.96
C LEU A 10 12.35 0.03 3.13
N MET A 11 11.77 -1.17 3.29
CA MET A 11 10.44 -1.49 2.82
C MET A 11 9.51 -1.52 4.02
N LEU A 12 8.47 -0.70 4.02
CA LEU A 12 7.56 -0.54 5.15
C LEU A 12 6.10 -0.58 4.71
N GLN A 13 5.24 -1.08 5.57
CA GLN A 13 3.82 -0.79 5.47
C GLN A 13 3.56 0.63 6.01
N PRO A 14 2.62 1.39 5.43
CA PRO A 14 2.26 2.72 5.92
C PRO A 14 1.94 2.79 7.41
N SER A 15 1.19 1.82 7.94
CA SER A 15 0.88 1.75 9.38
C SER A 15 2.12 1.53 10.24
N SER A 16 3.05 0.68 9.79
CA SER A 16 4.32 0.44 10.50
C SER A 16 5.21 1.67 10.49
N ALA A 17 5.24 2.41 9.38
CA ALA A 17 5.99 3.65 9.30
C ALA A 17 5.40 4.74 10.20
N ASP A 18 4.08 4.83 10.28
CA ASP A 18 3.41 5.77 11.19
C ASP A 18 3.80 5.52 12.65
N LEU A 19 3.71 4.26 13.09
CA LEU A 19 4.12 3.87 14.45
C LEU A 19 5.60 4.15 14.69
N LEU A 20 6.47 3.80 13.74
CA LEU A 20 7.91 4.00 13.85
C LEU A 20 8.28 5.49 13.92
N CYS A 21 7.68 6.32 13.06
CA CYS A 21 7.93 7.76 13.06
C CYS A 21 7.48 8.42 14.35
N ASN A 22 6.31 8.09 14.86
CA ASN A 22 5.82 8.62 16.14
C ASN A 22 6.73 8.19 17.29
N TYR A 23 7.16 6.93 17.31
CA TYR A 23 8.10 6.43 18.33
C TYR A 23 9.45 7.17 18.29
N ILE A 24 9.99 7.42 17.08
CA ILE A 24 11.24 8.16 16.89
C ILE A 24 11.11 9.58 17.43
N ILE A 25 10.00 10.26 17.13
CA ILE A 25 9.73 11.63 17.60
C ILE A 25 9.59 11.67 19.11
N GLU A 26 8.76 10.80 19.68
CA GLU A 26 8.46 10.75 21.12
C GLU A 26 9.71 10.50 21.96
N HIS A 27 10.62 9.66 21.47
CA HIS A 27 11.84 9.27 22.18
C HIS A 27 13.09 10.06 21.75
N ASN A 28 12.94 11.06 20.85
CA ASN A 28 14.04 11.86 20.31
C ASN A 28 15.19 10.99 19.77
N ILE A 29 14.86 9.97 18.97
CA ILE A 29 15.85 9.04 18.42
C ILE A 29 16.49 9.63 17.18
N ASP A 30 17.82 9.68 17.15
CA ASP A 30 18.57 10.07 15.96
C ASP A 30 18.51 8.97 14.90
N ILE A 31 18.07 9.35 13.72
CA ILE A 31 18.02 8.46 12.55
C ILE A 31 19.33 8.58 11.78
N PRO A 32 19.97 7.44 11.42
CA PRO A 32 21.21 7.50 10.65
C PRO A 32 20.95 8.03 9.24
N ASP A 33 21.86 8.86 8.75
CA ASP A 33 21.82 9.41 7.38
C ASP A 33 21.97 8.33 6.28
N SER A 34 22.15 7.07 6.68
CA SER A 34 22.24 5.94 5.75
C SER A 34 20.91 5.66 5.02
N VAL A 35 19.76 5.92 5.65
CA VAL A 35 18.45 5.66 5.03
C VAL A 35 18.19 6.69 3.93
N ARG A 36 18.32 6.26 2.68
CA ARG A 36 18.15 7.11 1.49
C ARG A 36 16.83 6.93 0.78
N TYR A 37 16.18 5.79 1.02
CA TYR A 37 14.99 5.42 0.28
C TYR A 37 14.04 4.59 1.14
N ILE A 38 12.75 4.95 1.12
CA ILE A 38 11.69 4.18 1.75
C ILE A 38 10.65 3.82 0.70
N GLU A 39 10.40 2.52 0.57
CA GLU A 39 9.36 1.95 -0.26
C GLU A 39 8.17 1.54 0.60
N PHE A 40 7.00 2.03 0.22
CA PHE A 40 5.75 1.62 0.84
C PHE A 40 5.04 0.55 0.03
N SER A 41 4.46 -0.43 0.71
CA SER A 41 3.67 -1.48 0.07
C SER A 41 2.63 -2.04 1.04
N GLY A 42 1.61 -2.71 0.49
CA GLY A 42 0.64 -3.53 1.23
C GLY A 42 -0.55 -2.79 1.82
N GLU A 43 -0.52 -1.47 1.92
CA GLU A 43 -1.59 -0.65 2.46
C GLU A 43 -1.73 0.67 1.69
N LEU A 44 -2.84 1.38 1.91
CA LEU A 44 -3.00 2.72 1.36
C LEU A 44 -2.03 3.69 2.04
N LEU A 45 -1.13 4.28 1.26
CA LEU A 45 -0.26 5.35 1.71
C LEU A 45 -1.03 6.69 1.72
N THR A 46 -1.35 7.18 2.92
CA THR A 46 -2.00 8.48 3.10
C THR A 46 -0.98 9.62 2.99
N ASP A 47 -1.45 10.82 2.58
CA ASP A 47 -0.60 12.02 2.55
C ASP A 47 -0.01 12.38 3.91
N ARG A 48 -0.71 12.10 5.00
CA ARG A 48 -0.24 12.29 6.36
C ARG A 48 0.98 11.43 6.65
N VAL A 49 0.88 10.11 6.41
CA VAL A 49 1.99 9.17 6.66
C VAL A 49 3.18 9.47 5.75
N ARG A 50 2.92 9.80 4.48
CA ARG A 50 3.96 10.21 3.53
C ARG A 50 4.74 11.43 4.03
N ARG A 51 4.05 12.50 4.44
CA ARG A 51 4.69 13.71 4.98
C ARG A 51 5.46 13.40 6.26
N LEU A 52 4.82 12.74 7.23
CA LEU A 52 5.45 12.36 8.49
C LEU A 52 6.75 11.57 8.27
N THR A 53 6.71 10.55 7.41
CA THR A 53 7.90 9.74 7.11
C THR A 53 8.99 10.56 6.42
N LYS A 54 8.62 11.44 5.50
CA LYS A 54 9.57 12.32 4.80
C LYS A 54 10.25 13.31 5.77
N ASP A 55 9.49 13.85 6.72
CA ASP A 55 10.02 14.79 7.71
C ASP A 55 10.98 14.11 8.69
N VAL A 56 10.68 12.87 9.11
CA VAL A 56 11.50 12.08 10.04
C VAL A 56 12.77 11.55 9.38
N PHE A 57 12.63 10.88 8.23
CA PHE A 57 13.76 10.20 7.58
C PHE A 57 14.50 11.05 6.56
N ARG A 58 13.91 12.15 6.07
CA ARG A 58 14.51 13.09 5.09
C ARG A 58 15.04 12.41 3.83
N CYS A 59 14.38 11.34 3.39
CA CYS A 59 14.78 10.50 2.26
C CYS A 59 13.74 10.49 1.14
N SER A 60 14.08 9.86 0.03
CA SER A 60 13.15 9.62 -1.08
C SER A 60 12.13 8.56 -0.68
N ILE A 61 10.88 8.75 -1.13
CA ILE A 61 9.76 7.84 -0.84
C ILE A 61 9.08 7.48 -2.15
N ALA A 62 8.76 6.20 -2.30
CA ALA A 62 7.84 5.74 -3.34
C ALA A 62 6.85 4.71 -2.80
N ASN A 63 5.73 4.60 -3.50
CA ASN A 63 4.70 3.61 -3.22
C ASN A 63 4.72 2.50 -4.27
N GLN A 64 4.51 1.27 -3.82
CA GLN A 64 4.36 0.09 -4.65
C GLN A 64 2.94 -0.45 -4.47
N TYR A 65 2.25 -0.72 -5.56
CA TYR A 65 0.98 -1.42 -5.56
C TYR A 65 1.18 -2.83 -6.11
N GLY A 66 0.70 -3.81 -5.37
CA GLY A 66 0.84 -5.21 -5.74
C GLY A 66 -0.02 -6.14 -4.91
N THR A 67 0.06 -7.42 -5.23
CA THR A 67 -0.59 -8.51 -4.50
C THR A 67 0.37 -9.67 -4.33
N ASN A 68 0.09 -10.56 -3.37
CA ASN A 68 0.92 -11.76 -3.16
C ASN A 68 0.93 -12.69 -4.37
N GLU A 69 -0.13 -12.67 -5.19
CA GLU A 69 -0.30 -13.56 -6.34
C GLU A 69 0.57 -13.16 -7.54
N VAL A 70 0.76 -11.86 -7.75
CA VAL A 70 1.45 -11.35 -8.96
C VAL A 70 2.55 -10.34 -8.63
N GLU A 71 2.87 -10.17 -7.36
CA GLU A 71 3.87 -9.21 -6.87
C GLU A 71 3.54 -7.77 -7.27
N THR A 72 4.50 -7.03 -7.81
CA THR A 72 4.35 -5.62 -8.17
C THR A 72 3.51 -5.45 -9.43
N ILE A 73 2.38 -4.75 -9.29
CA ILE A 73 1.49 -4.37 -10.40
C ILE A 73 1.85 -2.99 -10.93
N ALA A 74 2.04 -2.02 -10.03
CA ALA A 74 2.42 -0.65 -10.37
C ALA A 74 3.41 -0.07 -9.37
N TYR A 75 4.21 0.88 -9.84
CA TYR A 75 5.25 1.53 -9.04
C TYR A 75 5.22 3.04 -9.24
N GLU A 76 5.36 3.77 -8.15
CA GLU A 76 5.32 5.22 -8.14
C GLU A 76 6.60 5.82 -8.72
N CYS A 77 6.45 6.71 -9.68
CA CYS A 77 7.56 7.48 -10.22
C CYS A 77 7.85 8.74 -9.37
N PRO A 78 8.98 9.44 -9.60
CA PRO A 78 9.31 10.67 -8.86
C PRO A 78 8.27 11.79 -8.96
N HIS A 79 7.36 11.73 -9.94
CA HIS A 79 6.25 12.67 -10.10
C HIS A 79 4.94 12.20 -9.45
N GLY A 80 4.98 11.11 -8.67
CA GLY A 80 3.82 10.59 -7.93
C GLY A 80 2.85 9.73 -8.76
N ALA A 81 3.16 9.43 -10.02
CA ALA A 81 2.31 8.61 -10.87
C ALA A 81 2.64 7.11 -10.72
N MET A 82 1.61 6.28 -10.56
CA MET A 82 1.73 4.83 -10.41
C MET A 82 1.78 4.16 -11.79
N HIS A 83 2.96 3.95 -12.34
CA HIS A 83 3.14 3.29 -13.64
C HIS A 83 3.04 1.77 -13.53
N ILE A 84 2.28 1.16 -14.45
CA ILE A 84 2.16 -0.30 -14.57
C ILE A 84 3.54 -0.91 -14.84
N MET A 85 3.87 -1.96 -14.10
CA MET A 85 5.06 -2.78 -14.32
C MET A 85 4.81 -3.78 -15.44
N ASN A 86 4.84 -3.27 -16.68
CA ASN A 86 4.52 -4.06 -17.89
C ASN A 86 5.41 -5.28 -18.12
N SER A 87 6.57 -5.35 -17.48
CA SER A 87 7.43 -6.55 -17.46
C SER A 87 6.82 -7.69 -16.65
N ASN A 88 6.07 -7.38 -15.59
CA ASN A 88 5.56 -8.34 -14.63
C ASN A 88 4.14 -8.77 -14.95
N VAL A 89 3.28 -7.80 -15.30
CA VAL A 89 1.84 -8.03 -15.46
C VAL A 89 1.27 -7.35 -16.70
N TYR A 90 0.13 -7.86 -17.13
CA TYR A 90 -0.80 -7.16 -17.99
C TYR A 90 -2.03 -6.80 -17.17
N VAL A 91 -2.45 -5.53 -17.21
CA VAL A 91 -3.56 -5.00 -16.41
C VAL A 91 -4.72 -4.63 -17.35
N GLU A 92 -5.92 -5.05 -16.98
CA GLU A 92 -7.18 -4.69 -17.61
C GLU A 92 -8.10 -4.04 -16.60
N ILE A 93 -8.90 -3.09 -17.03
CA ILE A 93 -10.03 -2.55 -16.26
C ILE A 93 -11.30 -3.11 -16.89
N VAL A 94 -12.11 -3.80 -16.08
CA VAL A 94 -13.30 -4.49 -16.58
C VAL A 94 -14.55 -4.10 -15.79
N ASP A 95 -15.70 -4.18 -16.44
CA ASP A 95 -17.01 -4.04 -15.80
C ASP A 95 -17.35 -5.29 -14.94
N ASP A 96 -18.51 -5.31 -14.30
CA ASP A 96 -18.91 -6.40 -13.42
C ASP A 96 -19.16 -7.73 -14.14
N ILE A 97 -19.33 -7.71 -15.46
CA ILE A 97 -19.49 -8.90 -16.30
C ILE A 97 -18.21 -9.26 -17.06
N GLY A 98 -17.08 -8.61 -16.76
CA GLY A 98 -15.75 -8.95 -17.28
C GLY A 98 -15.40 -8.40 -18.65
N ARG A 99 -16.16 -7.42 -19.18
CA ARG A 99 -15.84 -6.73 -20.43
C ARG A 99 -14.93 -5.54 -20.15
N ASN A 100 -13.99 -5.29 -21.05
CA ASN A 100 -13.06 -4.16 -20.92
C ASN A 100 -13.82 -2.83 -20.92
N VAL A 101 -13.48 -1.99 -19.95
CA VAL A 101 -13.92 -0.60 -19.87
C VAL A 101 -13.00 0.25 -20.75
N SER A 102 -13.59 1.04 -21.64
CA SER A 102 -12.83 1.88 -22.57
C SER A 102 -12.43 3.22 -21.96
N GLY A 103 -11.28 3.75 -22.39
CA GLY A 103 -10.78 5.06 -21.97
C GLY A 103 -10.37 5.07 -20.49
N THR A 104 -10.69 6.15 -19.79
CA THR A 104 -10.39 6.38 -18.36
C THR A 104 -11.54 5.94 -17.44
N GLY A 105 -12.42 5.06 -17.91
CA GLY A 105 -13.55 4.56 -17.12
C GLY A 105 -13.07 3.73 -15.92
N GLU A 106 -13.80 3.85 -14.82
CA GLU A 106 -13.57 3.06 -13.61
C GLU A 106 -14.13 1.64 -13.78
N GLY A 107 -13.41 0.65 -13.26
CA GLY A 107 -13.85 -0.74 -13.23
C GLY A 107 -13.03 -1.61 -12.29
N ASN A 108 -13.31 -2.89 -12.31
CA ASN A 108 -12.54 -3.87 -11.55
C ASN A 108 -11.16 -4.06 -12.17
N ILE A 109 -10.13 -4.07 -11.34
CA ILE A 109 -8.76 -4.36 -11.77
C ILE A 109 -8.60 -5.86 -11.95
N VAL A 110 -8.20 -6.25 -13.15
CA VAL A 110 -7.90 -7.64 -13.51
C VAL A 110 -6.47 -7.72 -14.01
N VAL A 111 -5.73 -8.72 -13.55
CA VAL A 111 -4.31 -8.86 -13.86
C VAL A 111 -4.00 -10.23 -14.46
N THR A 112 -3.07 -10.23 -15.41
CA THR A 112 -2.46 -11.45 -15.96
C THR A 112 -0.97 -11.41 -15.68
N SER A 113 -0.45 -12.40 -14.92
CA SER A 113 0.98 -12.53 -14.65
C SER A 113 1.75 -12.91 -15.91
N LYS A 114 2.85 -12.23 -16.16
CA LYS A 114 3.79 -12.57 -17.25
C LYS A 114 5.00 -13.37 -16.76
N THR A 115 5.26 -13.34 -15.47
CA THR A 115 6.46 -13.92 -14.85
C THR A 115 6.19 -15.25 -14.18
N ASN A 116 5.05 -15.42 -13.52
CA ASN A 116 4.70 -16.65 -12.80
C ASN A 116 4.22 -17.73 -13.78
N LYS A 117 5.13 -18.64 -14.14
CA LYS A 117 4.86 -19.75 -15.06
C LYS A 117 4.40 -21.02 -14.35
N VAL A 118 4.67 -21.15 -13.06
CA VAL A 118 4.33 -22.35 -12.27
C VAL A 118 2.86 -22.33 -11.87
N MET A 119 2.37 -21.17 -11.46
CA MET A 119 0.95 -20.94 -11.16
C MET A 119 0.51 -19.67 -11.88
N PRO A 120 0.20 -19.77 -13.19
CA PRO A 120 -0.12 -18.59 -13.99
C PRO A 120 -1.48 -18.03 -13.61
N PHE A 121 -1.50 -16.80 -13.11
CA PHE A 121 -2.73 -16.04 -12.93
C PHE A 121 -3.10 -15.37 -14.25
N ILE A 122 -4.21 -15.78 -14.84
CA ILE A 122 -4.72 -15.25 -16.12
C ILE A 122 -6.06 -14.59 -15.84
N ARG A 123 -6.16 -13.27 -16.13
CA ARG A 123 -7.35 -12.46 -15.89
C ARG A 123 -7.89 -12.61 -14.46
N TYR A 124 -6.97 -12.56 -13.49
CA TYR A 124 -7.28 -12.66 -12.07
C TYR A 124 -7.86 -11.34 -11.54
N LYS A 125 -9.09 -11.39 -11.03
CA LYS A 125 -9.77 -10.24 -10.41
C LYS A 125 -9.26 -10.07 -8.98
N ILE A 126 -8.48 -9.02 -8.74
CA ILE A 126 -7.81 -8.78 -7.45
C ILE A 126 -8.72 -8.21 -6.36
N GLY A 127 -9.92 -7.74 -6.74
CA GLY A 127 -10.93 -7.19 -5.81
C GLY A 127 -10.88 -5.68 -5.63
N ASP A 128 -9.88 -5.00 -6.18
CA ASP A 128 -9.78 -3.54 -6.17
C ASP A 128 -10.40 -2.93 -7.43
N LYS A 129 -10.73 -1.62 -7.36
CA LYS A 129 -11.21 -0.85 -8.51
C LYS A 129 -10.25 0.27 -8.85
N GLY A 130 -10.22 0.61 -10.13
CA GLY A 130 -9.37 1.68 -10.63
C GLY A 130 -9.65 2.03 -12.08
N CYS A 131 -8.83 2.91 -12.62
CA CYS A 131 -8.82 3.24 -14.03
C CYS A 131 -7.39 3.28 -14.57
N LEU A 132 -7.25 3.13 -15.88
CA LEU A 132 -5.97 3.29 -16.58
C LEU A 132 -5.94 4.63 -17.30
N ASN A 133 -4.89 5.38 -17.04
CA ASN A 133 -4.62 6.64 -17.71
C ASN A 133 -3.39 6.49 -18.61
N VAL A 134 -3.53 6.81 -19.87
CA VAL A 134 -2.45 6.74 -20.88
C VAL A 134 -1.80 8.10 -21.15
N HIS A 135 -2.06 9.11 -20.33
CA HIS A 135 -1.43 10.42 -20.48
C HIS A 135 0.08 10.34 -20.25
N LYS A 136 0.79 11.24 -20.92
CA LYS A 136 2.24 11.36 -20.74
C LYS A 136 2.55 11.82 -19.31
N CYS A 137 3.47 11.12 -18.67
CA CYS A 137 4.07 11.55 -17.42
C CYS A 137 5.41 12.23 -17.71
N ASP A 138 5.71 13.30 -17.00
CA ASP A 138 6.98 14.04 -17.14
C ASP A 138 8.20 13.22 -16.69
N CYS A 139 8.00 12.09 -16.03
CA CYS A 139 9.08 11.15 -15.70
C CYS A 139 9.67 10.43 -16.94
N GLY A 140 9.01 10.54 -18.10
CA GLY A 140 9.40 9.89 -19.35
C GLY A 140 9.01 8.43 -19.48
N ASN A 141 8.45 7.80 -18.44
CA ASN A 141 7.88 6.45 -18.52
C ASN A 141 6.62 6.45 -19.38
N LYS A 142 6.56 5.55 -20.36
CA LYS A 142 5.43 5.42 -21.31
C LYS A 142 4.39 4.38 -20.87
N ALA A 143 4.63 3.65 -19.78
CA ALA A 143 3.68 2.68 -19.27
C ALA A 143 2.41 3.40 -18.79
N PRO A 144 1.23 2.78 -18.94
CA PRO A 144 -0.02 3.33 -18.41
C PRO A 144 0.09 3.63 -16.92
N ILE A 145 -0.63 4.67 -16.49
CA ILE A 145 -0.75 5.03 -15.08
C ILE A 145 -2.00 4.35 -14.53
N LEU A 146 -1.85 3.65 -13.42
CA LEU A 146 -2.96 3.09 -12.66
C LEU A 146 -3.39 4.07 -11.58
N GLU A 147 -4.66 4.43 -11.59
CA GLU A 147 -5.29 5.21 -10.54
C GLU A 147 -6.26 4.31 -9.77
N LEU A 148 -6.01 4.12 -8.48
CA LEU A 148 -6.90 3.36 -7.61
C LEU A 148 -8.06 4.26 -7.19
N THR A 149 -9.29 3.84 -7.47
CA THR A 149 -10.49 4.66 -7.21
C THR A 149 -11.24 4.21 -5.96
N SER A 150 -11.18 2.92 -5.63
CA SER A 150 -11.63 2.42 -4.34
C SER A 150 -10.76 1.24 -3.90
N ALA A 151 -10.12 1.38 -2.74
CA ALA A 151 -9.77 0.22 -1.95
C ALA A 151 -11.07 -0.38 -1.38
N ARG A 152 -11.05 -1.67 -1.03
CA ARG A 152 -12.23 -2.38 -0.53
C ARG A 152 -12.93 -1.55 0.55
N PRO A 153 -14.26 -1.34 0.50
CA PRO A 153 -14.97 -0.51 1.47
C PRO A 153 -14.78 -0.94 2.94
N SER A 154 -14.41 -2.22 3.15
CA SER A 154 -14.11 -2.80 4.46
C SER A 154 -12.73 -2.45 5.01
N ASP A 155 -11.91 -1.71 4.28
CA ASP A 155 -10.49 -1.57 4.57
C ASP A 155 -10.14 -0.25 5.29
N PHE A 156 -11.11 0.46 5.90
CA PHE A 156 -10.83 1.70 6.62
C PHE A 156 -11.57 1.77 7.96
N VAL A 157 -10.85 2.24 8.96
CA VAL A 157 -11.43 2.74 10.21
C VAL A 157 -11.65 4.23 10.07
N ILE A 158 -12.85 4.69 10.43
CA ILE A 158 -13.17 6.12 10.39
C ILE A 158 -12.98 6.71 11.78
N THR A 159 -12.13 7.72 11.90
CA THR A 159 -11.89 8.44 13.16
C THR A 159 -12.96 9.50 13.40
N LYS A 160 -13.03 10.06 14.61
CA LYS A 160 -13.90 11.22 14.94
C LYS A 160 -13.68 12.42 14.04
N GLY A 161 -12.44 12.61 13.56
CA GLY A 161 -12.08 13.68 12.65
C GLY A 161 -12.49 13.43 11.20
N GLY A 162 -13.07 12.25 10.90
CA GLY A 162 -13.40 11.82 9.53
C GLY A 162 -12.20 11.24 8.75
N ASP A 163 -11.05 11.07 9.39
CA ASP A 163 -9.87 10.48 8.75
C ASP A 163 -10.09 8.99 8.53
N LYS A 164 -9.54 8.50 7.42
CA LYS A 164 -9.47 7.08 7.11
C LYS A 164 -8.15 6.51 7.61
N VAL A 165 -8.22 5.53 8.50
CA VAL A 165 -7.07 4.84 9.06
C VAL A 165 -7.08 3.39 8.60
N SER A 166 -5.91 2.84 8.27
CA SER A 166 -5.78 1.44 7.88
C SER A 166 -6.21 0.50 9.01
N PRO A 167 -7.03 -0.53 8.73
CA PRO A 167 -7.42 -1.53 9.73
C PRO A 167 -6.25 -2.39 10.20
N TYR A 168 -5.12 -2.35 9.52
CA TYR A 168 -3.89 -3.02 9.94
C TYR A 168 -3.37 -2.55 11.30
N ILE A 169 -3.83 -1.39 11.79
CA ILE A 169 -3.56 -0.97 13.17
C ILE A 169 -4.03 -2.02 14.18
N PHE A 170 -5.18 -2.66 13.93
CA PHE A 170 -5.66 -3.75 14.78
C PHE A 170 -4.77 -4.99 14.67
N VAL A 171 -4.32 -5.34 13.45
CA VAL A 171 -3.38 -6.44 13.23
C VAL A 171 -2.11 -6.20 14.04
N SER A 172 -1.56 -4.98 14.00
CA SER A 172 -0.36 -4.62 14.77
C SER A 172 -0.60 -4.73 16.27
N ILE A 173 -1.72 -4.19 16.77
CA ILE A 173 -2.08 -4.28 18.19
C ILE A 173 -2.24 -5.74 18.64
N PHE A 174 -2.98 -6.55 17.87
CA PHE A 174 -3.19 -7.95 18.20
C PHE A 174 -1.91 -8.77 18.11
N ASN A 175 -1.00 -8.46 17.19
CA ASN A 175 0.32 -9.10 17.14
C ASN A 175 1.16 -8.79 18.39
N VAL A 176 1.17 -7.54 18.87
CA VAL A 176 1.84 -7.17 20.11
C VAL A 176 1.24 -7.91 21.30
N ILE A 177 -0.09 -7.91 21.42
CA ILE A 177 -0.80 -8.62 22.50
C ILE A 177 -0.51 -10.13 22.42
N ASN A 178 -0.59 -10.71 21.22
CA ASN A 178 -0.40 -12.13 21.01
C ASN A 178 1.03 -12.61 21.32
N ASN A 179 2.03 -11.76 21.05
CA ASN A 179 3.41 -12.04 21.43
C ASN A 179 3.59 -12.07 22.97
N THR A 180 2.78 -11.27 23.69
CA THR A 180 2.80 -11.27 25.18
C THR A 180 2.03 -12.48 25.74
N LEU A 181 1.10 -13.04 24.99
CA LEU A 181 0.23 -14.15 25.38
C LEU A 181 0.63 -15.50 24.74
N ASP A 182 1.91 -15.66 24.35
CA ASP A 182 2.46 -16.88 23.75
C ASP A 182 1.62 -17.45 22.57
N GLY A 183 1.10 -16.55 21.72
CA GLY A 183 0.34 -16.95 20.53
C GLY A 183 -1.07 -17.49 20.82
N THR A 184 -1.68 -17.07 21.90
CA THR A 184 -3.02 -17.53 22.32
C THR A 184 -4.13 -17.12 21.37
N ILE A 185 -4.01 -15.92 20.76
CA ILE A 185 -5.01 -15.41 19.82
C ILE A 185 -4.77 -16.05 18.44
N LYS A 186 -5.68 -16.93 18.02
CA LYS A 186 -5.61 -17.63 16.73
C LYS A 186 -6.34 -16.89 15.62
N GLN A 187 -7.39 -16.14 15.96
CA GLN A 187 -8.19 -15.37 15.02
C GLN A 187 -8.88 -14.24 15.77
N PHE A 188 -9.03 -13.10 15.12
CA PHE A 188 -9.82 -11.99 15.63
C PHE A 188 -10.68 -11.38 14.50
N TYR A 189 -11.72 -10.69 14.90
CA TYR A 189 -12.61 -9.91 14.04
C TYR A 189 -12.82 -8.55 14.70
N VAL A 190 -12.81 -7.50 13.90
CA VAL A 190 -13.09 -6.14 14.39
C VAL A 190 -14.20 -5.53 13.55
N GLU A 191 -15.22 -5.09 14.19
CA GLU A 191 -16.36 -4.38 13.59
C GLU A 191 -16.45 -2.97 14.17
N GLN A 192 -16.43 -1.97 13.30
CA GLN A 192 -16.74 -0.60 13.67
C GLN A 192 -18.25 -0.38 13.50
N SER A 193 -19.01 -0.38 14.61
CA SER A 193 -20.47 -0.18 14.60
C SER A 193 -20.87 1.30 14.66
N ASP A 194 -19.98 2.18 15.11
CA ASP A 194 -20.12 3.64 15.18
C ASP A 194 -18.72 4.24 15.25
N ILE A 195 -18.58 5.57 15.08
CA ILE A 195 -17.28 6.27 14.97
C ILE A 195 -16.33 5.90 16.12
N ASP A 196 -16.82 5.70 17.34
CA ASP A 196 -16.00 5.35 18.50
C ASP A 196 -16.33 3.97 19.09
N LYS A 197 -17.08 3.14 18.38
CA LYS A 197 -17.52 1.85 18.90
C LYS A 197 -16.99 0.72 18.05
N PHE A 198 -16.10 -0.04 18.66
CA PHE A 198 -15.55 -1.26 18.10
C PHE A 198 -16.02 -2.48 18.88
N LYS A 199 -16.19 -3.57 18.14
CA LYS A 199 -16.54 -4.86 18.70
C LYS A 199 -15.56 -5.90 18.19
#